data_2cfa8d810e39a9372585ad789713d79a
#
_entry.id   2cfa8d810e39a9372585ad789713d79a
#
_cell.length_a   1.000
_cell.length_b   1.000
_cell.length_c   1.000
_cell.angle_alpha   90.00
_cell.angle_beta   90.00
_cell.angle_gamma   90.00
#
_symmetry.space_group_name_H-M   'P 1'
#
loop_
_entity.id
_entity.type
_entity.pdbx_description
1 polymer ?
#
loop_
_entity_poly.entity_id
_entity_poly.type
_entity_poly.pdbx_seq_one_letter_code
_entity_poly.pdbx_strand_id
1 'polypeptide(L)'
;MGKVTGFLEIDREQATRRKVEDRVKDWFEIYEPFPEAKQREQGARCMDCGVPFCHTGCPVNNLIPDWNDLAYTGRWRSAIQRLHATNNFPEFTGRICPAPCEAACVLGAARVEAVYCSPKTTSPLVTVPTEVQHG
;
A
#
# COMPACT_ATOMS: atom_id res chain seq x y z
N MET A 1 4.02 7.92 12.11
CA MET A 1 3.72 9.07 11.23
C MET A 1 4.68 9.05 10.06
N GLY A 2 4.16 9.04 8.83
CA GLY A 2 5.01 9.11 7.63
C GLY A 2 5.94 10.33 7.66
N LYS A 3 6.71 10.56 6.61
CA LYS A 3 7.52 11.77 6.51
C LYS A 3 6.60 12.99 6.37
N VAL A 4 6.75 14.01 7.23
CA VAL A 4 5.84 15.17 7.30
C VAL A 4 5.61 15.84 5.93
N THR A 5 6.64 15.91 5.11
CA THR A 5 6.63 16.51 3.76
C THR A 5 6.71 15.46 2.65
N GLY A 6 6.61 14.17 2.99
CA GLY A 6 6.81 13.07 2.04
C GLY A 6 5.91 13.13 0.81
N PHE A 7 4.67 13.56 0.99
CA PHE A 7 3.72 13.72 -0.11
C PHE A 7 4.04 14.87 -1.08
N LEU A 8 4.90 15.81 -0.68
CA LEU A 8 5.39 16.90 -1.52
C LEU A 8 6.70 16.57 -2.23
N GLU A 9 7.48 15.66 -1.66
CA GLU A 9 8.85 15.40 -2.10
C GLU A 9 8.99 14.09 -2.89
N ILE A 10 8.08 13.15 -2.67
CA ILE A 10 8.13 11.81 -3.23
C ILE A 10 7.01 11.66 -4.24
N ASP A 11 7.35 11.38 -5.48
CA ASP A 11 6.37 11.09 -6.51
C ASP A 11 5.67 9.75 -6.28
N ARG A 12 4.45 9.63 -6.77
CA ARG A 12 3.73 8.36 -6.72
C ARG A 12 4.32 7.38 -7.72
N GLU A 13 4.72 6.22 -7.23
CA GLU A 13 5.13 5.09 -8.06
C GLU A 13 4.17 3.90 -7.89
N GLN A 14 3.98 3.13 -8.93
CA GLN A 14 3.22 1.89 -8.91
C GLN A 14 4.11 0.72 -9.33
N ALA A 15 3.81 -0.46 -8.80
CA ALA A 15 4.43 -1.69 -9.28
C ALA A 15 4.12 -1.88 -10.77
N THR A 16 5.16 -2.14 -11.55
CA THR A 16 5.05 -2.41 -12.98
C THR A 16 4.30 -3.71 -13.22
N ARG A 17 3.50 -3.77 -14.26
CA ARG A 17 2.86 -5.01 -14.71
C ARG A 17 3.74 -5.70 -15.73
N ARG A 18 3.85 -7.00 -15.64
CA ARG A 18 4.45 -7.84 -16.69
C ARG A 18 3.75 -7.60 -18.02
N LYS A 19 4.49 -7.75 -19.12
CA LYS A 19 3.94 -7.57 -20.47
C LYS A 19 2.74 -8.49 -20.72
N VAL A 20 1.75 -8.03 -21.46
CA VAL A 20 0.53 -8.79 -21.75
C VAL A 20 0.84 -10.11 -22.45
N GLU A 21 1.80 -10.08 -23.40
CA GLU A 21 2.22 -11.24 -24.18
C GLU A 21 2.80 -12.39 -23.32
N ASP A 22 3.35 -12.04 -22.16
CA ASP A 22 3.90 -13.02 -21.21
C ASP A 22 2.83 -13.49 -20.23
N ARG A 23 1.97 -12.58 -19.77
CA ARG A 23 0.91 -12.90 -18.80
C ARG A 23 -0.16 -13.86 -19.35
N VAL A 24 -0.38 -13.86 -20.66
CA VAL A 24 -1.37 -14.77 -21.28
C VAL A 24 -0.86 -16.19 -21.45
N LYS A 25 0.44 -16.42 -21.24
CA LYS A 25 1.10 -17.73 -21.41
C LYS A 25 1.22 -18.53 -20.11
N ASP A 26 1.01 -17.88 -18.96
CA ASP A 26 1.21 -18.50 -17.66
C ASP A 26 0.19 -18.00 -16.62
N TRP A 27 0.31 -18.53 -15.38
CA TRP A 27 -0.54 -18.19 -14.24
C TRP A 27 0.25 -17.50 -13.12
N PHE A 28 1.44 -16.96 -13.44
CA PHE A 28 2.28 -16.29 -12.45
C PHE A 28 1.77 -14.89 -12.10
N GLU A 29 2.37 -14.29 -11.09
CA GLU A 29 2.04 -12.95 -10.61
C GLU A 29 2.04 -11.94 -11.76
N ILE A 30 1.03 -11.08 -11.77
CA ILE A 30 0.86 -10.05 -12.81
C ILE A 30 1.83 -8.89 -12.62
N TYR A 31 2.11 -8.55 -11.35
CA TYR A 31 2.98 -7.45 -11.01
C TYR A 31 4.43 -7.90 -10.85
N GLU A 32 5.34 -7.06 -11.30
CA GLU A 32 6.75 -7.22 -11.00
C GLU A 32 7.00 -6.91 -9.52
N PRO A 33 8.01 -7.58 -8.88
CA PRO A 33 8.35 -7.28 -7.49
C PRO A 33 8.66 -5.80 -7.30
N PHE A 34 8.02 -5.17 -6.33
CA PHE A 34 8.27 -3.78 -5.99
C PHE A 34 9.35 -3.71 -4.90
N PRO A 35 10.52 -3.10 -5.14
CA PRO A 35 11.64 -3.12 -4.20
C PRO A 35 11.27 -2.58 -2.82
N GLU A 36 11.78 -3.18 -1.75
CA GLU A 36 11.48 -2.76 -0.37
C GLU A 36 11.76 -1.27 -0.12
N ALA A 37 12.88 -0.77 -0.64
CA ALA A 37 13.23 0.65 -0.52
C ALA A 37 12.13 1.56 -1.09
N LYS A 38 11.58 1.19 -2.25
CA LYS A 38 10.48 1.91 -2.88
C LYS A 38 9.18 1.77 -2.10
N GLN A 39 8.91 0.60 -1.54
CA GLN A 39 7.73 0.39 -0.68
C GLN A 39 7.77 1.31 0.54
N ARG A 40 8.92 1.42 1.20
CA ARG A 40 9.13 2.33 2.32
C ARG A 40 8.97 3.78 1.91
N GLU A 41 9.54 4.17 0.78
CA GLU A 41 9.43 5.51 0.22
C GLU A 41 7.96 5.86 -0.06
N GLN A 42 7.19 4.97 -0.66
CA GLN A 42 5.77 5.19 -0.91
C GLN A 42 4.95 5.24 0.41
N GLY A 43 5.29 4.44 1.40
CA GLY A 43 4.70 4.53 2.74
C GLY A 43 4.94 5.89 3.42
N ALA A 44 6.12 6.49 3.18
CA ALA A 44 6.48 7.80 3.72
C ALA A 44 5.57 8.95 3.25
N ARG A 45 4.85 8.77 2.14
CA ARG A 45 3.94 9.77 1.58
C ARG A 45 2.66 9.95 2.38
N CYS A 46 2.33 9.03 3.28
CA CYS A 46 1.12 9.11 4.09
C CYS A 46 1.20 10.30 5.05
N MET A 47 0.21 11.19 5.00
CA MET A 47 0.14 12.38 5.88
C MET A 47 -0.28 12.05 7.31
N ASP A 48 -0.70 10.82 7.59
CA ASP A 48 -1.24 10.42 8.90
C ASP A 48 -2.35 11.36 9.39
N CYS A 49 -3.39 11.50 8.59
CA CYS A 49 -4.49 12.45 8.84
C CYS A 49 -5.20 12.13 10.16
N GLY A 50 -5.48 13.16 10.97
CA GLY A 50 -6.25 13.02 12.21
C GLY A 50 -7.69 12.51 11.95
N VAL A 51 -8.25 12.78 10.77
CA VAL A 51 -9.49 12.17 10.27
C VAL A 51 -9.15 11.42 8.99
N PRO A 52 -8.83 10.12 9.09
CA PRO A 52 -8.36 9.34 7.96
C PRO A 52 -9.52 8.87 7.08
N PHE A 53 -9.95 9.65 6.12
CA PHE A 53 -11.01 9.28 5.17
C PHE A 53 -10.74 7.98 4.42
N CYS A 54 -9.48 7.59 4.27
CA CYS A 54 -9.10 6.30 3.69
C CYS A 54 -9.62 5.10 4.49
N HIS A 55 -9.80 5.21 5.82
CA HIS A 55 -10.44 4.17 6.63
C HIS A 55 -11.89 3.97 6.19
N THR A 56 -12.64 5.06 6.11
CA THR A 56 -14.06 5.04 5.71
C THR A 56 -14.24 4.61 4.25
N GLY A 57 -13.28 4.96 3.42
CA GLY A 57 -13.24 4.54 2.01
C GLY A 57 -12.89 3.06 1.82
N CYS A 58 -12.39 2.39 2.84
CA CYS A 58 -12.09 0.98 2.81
C CYS A 58 -13.28 0.17 3.38
N PRO A 59 -13.92 -0.74 2.61
CA PRO A 59 -15.03 -1.56 3.12
C PRO A 59 -14.67 -2.44 4.32
N VAL A 60 -13.37 -2.74 4.49
CA VAL A 60 -12.83 -3.52 5.62
C VAL A 60 -12.39 -2.61 6.77
N ASN A 61 -12.42 -1.30 6.59
CA ASN A 61 -11.92 -0.31 7.55
C ASN A 61 -10.45 -0.54 7.96
N ASN A 62 -9.60 -0.83 7.00
CA ASN A 62 -8.17 -0.99 7.25
C ASN A 62 -7.56 0.27 7.86
N LEU A 63 -6.68 0.08 8.86
CA LEU A 63 -5.98 1.14 9.56
C LEU A 63 -4.78 1.63 8.72
N ILE A 64 -5.07 2.28 7.61
CA ILE A 64 -4.12 2.57 6.53
C ILE A 64 -2.96 3.46 6.97
N PRO A 65 -3.14 4.57 7.68
CA PRO A 65 -2.02 5.38 8.17
C PRO A 65 -1.07 4.60 9.07
N ASP A 66 -1.62 3.77 9.96
CA ASP A 66 -0.84 3.02 10.93
C ASP A 66 0.17 2.07 10.25
N TRP A 67 -0.30 1.22 9.32
CA TRP A 67 0.61 0.30 8.67
C TRP A 67 1.49 0.98 7.62
N ASN A 68 1.09 2.13 7.05
CA ASN A 68 1.98 2.93 6.20
C ASN A 68 3.18 3.48 6.99
N ASP A 69 2.96 3.97 8.21
CA ASP A 69 4.06 4.42 9.07
C ASP A 69 4.99 3.27 9.45
N LEU A 70 4.41 2.13 9.81
CA LEU A 70 5.18 0.94 10.16
C LEU A 70 6.00 0.43 8.96
N ALA A 71 5.45 0.45 7.76
CA ALA A 71 6.17 0.11 6.54
C ALA A 71 7.28 1.12 6.24
N TYR A 72 7.00 2.42 6.33
CA TYR A 72 8.01 3.47 6.16
C TYR A 72 9.20 3.29 7.10
N THR A 73 8.94 2.98 8.36
CA THR A 73 9.97 2.77 9.38
C THR A 73 10.63 1.40 9.31
N GLY A 74 10.23 0.54 8.38
CA GLY A 74 10.78 -0.82 8.20
C GLY A 74 10.34 -1.83 9.26
N ARG A 75 9.28 -1.53 10.01
CA ARG A 75 8.71 -2.40 11.06
C ARG A 75 7.70 -3.39 10.49
N TRP A 76 8.14 -4.22 9.54
CA TRP A 76 7.30 -5.10 8.73
C TRP A 76 6.43 -6.04 9.55
N ARG A 77 6.98 -6.67 10.62
CA ARG A 77 6.22 -7.56 11.50
C ARG A 77 5.06 -6.84 12.18
N SER A 78 5.29 -5.64 12.67
CA SER A 78 4.22 -4.83 13.28
C SER A 78 3.22 -4.36 12.23
N ALA A 79 3.68 -4.04 11.04
CA ALA A 79 2.82 -3.62 9.94
C ALA A 79 1.84 -4.73 9.52
N ILE A 80 2.32 -5.98 9.37
CA ILE A 80 1.45 -7.10 9.01
C ILE A 80 0.47 -7.43 10.15
N GLN A 81 0.90 -7.37 11.41
CA GLN A 81 0.01 -7.55 12.55
C GLN A 81 -1.10 -6.48 12.59
N ARG A 82 -0.75 -5.24 12.25
CA ARG A 82 -1.72 -4.15 12.18
C ARG A 82 -2.71 -4.34 11.04
N LEU A 83 -2.26 -4.83 9.90
CA LEU A 83 -3.12 -5.16 8.77
C LEU A 83 -4.07 -6.33 9.09
N HIS A 84 -3.57 -7.37 9.74
CA HIS A 84 -4.39 -8.52 10.15
C HIS A 84 -5.45 -8.18 11.21
N ALA A 85 -5.33 -7.05 11.90
CA ALA A 85 -6.36 -6.62 12.84
C ALA A 85 -7.72 -6.37 12.17
N THR A 86 -7.73 -6.05 10.89
CA THR A 86 -8.95 -5.75 10.13
C THR A 86 -9.09 -6.59 8.86
N ASN A 87 -8.02 -7.22 8.39
CA ASN A 87 -8.01 -7.99 7.15
C ASN A 87 -7.31 -9.33 7.34
N ASN A 88 -8.07 -10.43 7.30
CA ASN A 88 -7.54 -11.77 7.58
C ASN A 88 -6.72 -12.36 6.41
N PHE A 89 -6.97 -11.93 5.18
CA PHE A 89 -6.35 -12.47 3.98
C PHE A 89 -5.82 -11.35 3.06
N PRO A 90 -4.87 -10.54 3.53
CA PRO A 90 -4.37 -9.39 2.77
C PRO A 90 -3.67 -9.79 1.47
N GLU A 91 -3.10 -10.98 1.39
CA GLU A 91 -2.47 -11.55 0.19
C GLU A 91 -3.44 -11.75 -0.97
N PHE A 92 -4.71 -12.03 -0.68
CA PHE A 92 -5.77 -12.11 -1.70
C PHE A 92 -6.39 -10.75 -1.95
N THR A 93 -6.87 -10.11 -0.89
CA THR A 93 -7.59 -8.84 -1.01
C THR A 93 -6.74 -7.74 -1.63
N GLY A 94 -5.45 -7.67 -1.30
CA GLY A 94 -4.54 -6.67 -1.86
C GLY A 94 -4.33 -6.81 -3.37
N ARG A 95 -4.42 -8.03 -3.93
CA ARG A 95 -4.25 -8.27 -5.37
C ARG A 95 -5.48 -7.87 -6.19
N ILE A 96 -6.67 -8.09 -5.66
CA ILE A 96 -7.93 -7.86 -6.37
C ILE A 96 -8.61 -6.54 -6.01
N CYS A 97 -8.17 -5.87 -4.94
CA CYS A 97 -8.77 -4.65 -4.42
C CYS A 97 -8.70 -3.52 -5.46
N PRO A 98 -9.83 -2.85 -5.79
CA PRO A 98 -9.83 -1.67 -6.65
C PRO A 98 -9.32 -0.40 -5.95
N ALA A 99 -8.95 -0.49 -4.66
CA ALA A 99 -8.43 0.60 -3.85
C ALA A 99 -9.37 1.81 -3.68
N PRO A 100 -10.62 1.64 -3.22
CA PRO A 100 -11.54 2.75 -3.01
C PRO A 100 -11.02 3.76 -1.96
N CYS A 101 -10.13 3.32 -1.08
CA CYS A 101 -9.45 4.20 -0.13
C CYS A 101 -8.57 5.26 -0.80
N GLU A 102 -8.11 5.03 -2.03
CA GLU A 102 -7.38 6.03 -2.80
C GLU A 102 -8.28 7.20 -3.19
N ALA A 103 -9.47 6.91 -3.68
CA ALA A 103 -10.46 7.94 -4.04
C ALA A 103 -10.92 8.74 -2.81
N ALA A 104 -10.94 8.11 -1.62
CA ALA A 104 -11.27 8.75 -0.37
C ALA A 104 -10.09 9.50 0.27
N CYS A 105 -8.87 9.30 -0.21
CA CYS A 105 -7.68 9.96 0.35
C CYS A 105 -7.72 11.46 0.09
N VAL A 106 -7.40 12.25 1.12
CA VAL A 106 -7.36 13.73 1.03
C VAL A 106 -6.40 14.21 -0.06
N LEU A 107 -5.28 13.48 -0.26
CA LEU A 107 -4.32 13.76 -1.32
C LEU A 107 -4.89 13.52 -2.72
N GLY A 108 -5.88 12.63 -2.85
CA GLY A 108 -6.58 12.36 -4.11
C GLY A 108 -7.57 13.46 -4.49
N ALA A 109 -8.15 14.15 -3.50
CA ALA A 109 -9.09 15.24 -3.71
C ALA A 109 -8.41 16.58 -4.08
N ALA A 110 -7.16 16.77 -3.66
CA ALA A 110 -6.36 17.90 -4.11
C ALA A 110 -5.88 17.63 -5.54
N ARG A 111 -6.12 18.55 -6.47
CA ARG A 111 -5.69 18.50 -7.87
C ARG A 111 -4.16 18.49 -8.11
N VAL A 112 -3.40 17.96 -7.21
CA VAL A 112 -2.03 17.55 -7.41
C VAL A 112 -2.13 16.13 -7.95
N GLU A 113 -1.72 15.93 -9.19
CA GLU A 113 -1.79 14.65 -9.90
C GLU A 113 -1.64 13.45 -8.96
N ALA A 114 -2.78 12.85 -8.68
CA ALA A 114 -3.05 11.59 -8.00
C ALA A 114 -1.96 11.06 -7.06
N VAL A 115 -1.91 11.60 -5.86
CA VAL A 115 -1.14 11.05 -4.76
C VAL A 115 -2.00 10.01 -4.05
N TYR A 116 -1.99 8.79 -4.53
CA TYR A 116 -2.81 7.72 -3.98
C TYR A 116 -2.05 6.85 -2.98
N CYS A 117 -2.66 6.60 -1.85
CA CYS A 117 -2.29 5.48 -0.98
C CYS A 117 -2.92 4.20 -1.56
N SER A 118 -2.40 3.66 -2.65
CA SER A 118 -2.92 2.42 -3.20
C SER A 118 -2.50 1.22 -2.36
N PRO A 119 -3.42 0.31 -1.99
CA PRO A 119 -3.04 -1.00 -1.48
C PRO A 119 -2.13 -1.77 -2.45
N LYS A 120 -2.24 -1.50 -3.74
CA LYS A 120 -1.39 -2.12 -4.77
C LYS A 120 0.01 -1.53 -4.84
N THR A 121 0.20 -0.29 -4.36
CA THR A 121 1.49 0.41 -4.37
C THR A 121 2.05 0.64 -2.98
N THR A 122 1.19 0.66 -1.96
CA THR A 122 1.55 0.88 -0.56
C THR A 122 1.26 -0.32 0.32
N SER A 123 0.78 -1.45 -0.24
CA SER A 123 0.75 -2.70 0.50
C SER A 123 2.04 -3.48 0.27
N PRO A 124 3.16 -3.06 0.86
CA PRO A 124 4.38 -3.84 0.87
C PRO A 124 4.15 -5.20 1.55
N LEU A 125 3.06 -5.29 2.30
CA LEU A 125 2.68 -6.43 3.11
C LEU A 125 2.11 -7.59 2.27
N VAL A 126 1.68 -7.33 1.04
CA VAL A 126 1.29 -8.38 0.09
C VAL A 126 2.51 -9.06 -0.54
N THR A 127 3.66 -8.38 -0.51
CA THR A 127 4.93 -8.86 -1.08
C THR A 127 5.99 -9.16 -0.02
N VAL A 128 5.64 -9.13 1.26
CA VAL A 128 6.55 -9.50 2.36
C VAL A 128 7.04 -10.93 2.11
N PRO A 129 8.35 -11.18 2.11
CA PRO A 129 8.89 -12.53 1.99
C PRO A 129 8.25 -13.47 3.00
N THR A 130 7.97 -14.69 2.59
CA THR A 130 7.31 -15.74 3.37
C THR A 130 7.94 -15.98 4.75
N GLU A 131 9.22 -15.69 4.92
CA GLU A 131 9.96 -15.79 6.17
C GLU A 131 9.43 -14.86 7.28
N VAL A 132 8.78 -13.75 6.93
CA VAL A 132 8.21 -12.81 7.92
C VAL A 132 6.77 -13.16 8.26
N GLN A 133 6.08 -13.95 7.42
CA GLN A 133 4.67 -14.31 7.60
C GLN A 133 4.48 -15.44 8.63
N HIS A 134 5.51 -16.23 8.93
CA HIS A 134 5.44 -17.42 9.77
C HIS A 134 6.28 -17.35 11.05
N GLY A 135 6.76 -16.18 11.44
CA GLY A 135 7.55 -15.96 12.65
C GLY A 135 6.73 -15.50 13.85
#